data_836a8dfe6044067159206fe46c6e6b1c
#
_entry.id   836a8dfe6044067159206fe46c6e6b1c
#
_cell.length_a   1.000
_cell.length_b   1.000
_cell.length_c   1.000
_cell.angle_alpha   90.00
_cell.angle_beta   90.00
_cell.angle_gamma   90.00
#
_symmetry.space_group_name_H-M   'P 1'
#
loop_
_entity.id
_entity.type
_entity.pdbx_description
1 polymer ?
#
loop_
_entity_poly.entity_id
_entity_poly.type
_entity_poly.pdbx_seq_one_letter_code
_entity_poly.pdbx_strand_id
1 'polypeptide(L)'
;MINRYSELKNILREGKYFKVVCGAGNENPEEVRKLTLVYTLAGAVGIDVSAKVEVVEAAMKGIDKAYELSGLLNKEIKTRPFINVSVGLKGDPHVHKAKIDAEKCSRCGLCLNVCEQDAIDEDFNVVDNRCIGCGKCAEACKFDSVIFYTRLIDFNDILPKCLKAGAENIELHAIIDDDDSVMPDWRVIDGLVQNNFVSMCLDRPQLSDNHLTNCINAVYKISGERTII
;
A
#
# COMPACT_ATOMS: atom_id res chain seq x y z
N MET A 1 -27.19 -6.79 10.69
CA MET A 1 -25.76 -6.43 10.56
C MET A 1 -25.65 -5.29 9.58
N ILE A 2 -24.99 -4.20 9.95
CA ILE A 2 -24.72 -3.08 9.04
C ILE A 2 -23.77 -3.61 7.98
N ASN A 3 -24.10 -3.37 6.69
CA ASN A 3 -23.20 -3.73 5.60
C ASN A 3 -21.94 -2.85 5.69
N ARG A 4 -20.76 -3.45 5.61
CA ARG A 4 -19.46 -2.74 5.68
C ARG A 4 -19.36 -1.59 4.69
N TYR A 5 -19.90 -1.75 3.47
CA TYR A 5 -19.98 -0.66 2.50
C TYR A 5 -20.78 0.54 3.03
N SER A 6 -21.97 0.29 3.61
CA SER A 6 -22.81 1.36 4.16
C SER A 6 -22.15 2.02 5.38
N GLU A 7 -21.44 1.26 6.19
CA GLU A 7 -20.66 1.79 7.32
C GLU A 7 -19.58 2.75 6.83
N LEU A 8 -18.74 2.32 5.88
CA LEU A 8 -17.68 3.16 5.31
C LEU A 8 -18.25 4.39 4.61
N LYS A 9 -19.34 4.24 3.83
CA LYS A 9 -20.01 5.36 3.17
C LYS A 9 -20.44 6.44 4.15
N ASN A 10 -20.99 6.06 5.30
CA ASN A 10 -21.40 7.01 6.33
C ASN A 10 -20.20 7.71 6.96
N ILE A 11 -19.15 6.96 7.28
CA ILE A 11 -17.91 7.50 7.86
C ILE A 11 -17.26 8.53 6.91
N LEU A 12 -17.22 8.21 5.61
CA LEU A 12 -16.71 9.13 4.58
C LEU A 12 -17.55 10.40 4.48
N ARG A 13 -18.88 10.29 4.47
CA ARG A 13 -19.80 11.43 4.42
C ARG A 13 -19.69 12.33 5.65
N GLU A 14 -19.38 11.76 6.81
CA GLU A 14 -19.17 12.50 8.06
C GLU A 14 -17.76 13.10 8.17
N GLY A 15 -16.87 12.87 7.19
CA GLY A 15 -15.48 13.32 7.25
C GLY A 15 -14.65 12.68 8.37
N LYS A 16 -15.02 11.49 8.81
CA LYS A 16 -14.38 10.77 9.92
C LYS A 16 -13.45 9.64 9.49
N TYR A 17 -13.25 9.49 8.19
CA TYR A 17 -12.35 8.46 7.68
C TYR A 17 -10.89 8.86 7.88
N PHE A 18 -10.20 8.12 8.74
CA PHE A 18 -8.77 8.26 8.98
C PHE A 18 -8.07 6.96 8.61
N LYS A 19 -7.35 6.98 7.49
CA LYS A 19 -6.56 5.87 6.96
C LYS A 19 -5.10 6.03 7.36
N VAL A 20 -4.52 4.97 7.92
CA VAL A 20 -3.09 4.90 8.23
C VAL A 20 -2.41 3.97 7.24
N VAL A 21 -1.25 4.37 6.75
CA VAL A 21 -0.46 3.59 5.81
C VAL A 21 0.59 2.80 6.58
N CYS A 22 0.54 1.47 6.47
CA CYS A 22 1.59 0.58 6.98
C CYS A 22 2.78 0.47 6.02
N GLY A 23 2.68 1.13 4.86
CA GLY A 23 3.65 1.17 3.79
C GLY A 23 3.28 0.24 2.64
N ALA A 24 2.94 0.83 1.47
CA ALA A 24 2.60 0.06 0.26
C ALA A 24 3.78 -0.82 -0.23
N GLY A 25 5.02 -0.44 0.10
CA GLY A 25 6.22 -1.22 -0.17
C GLY A 25 6.66 -2.13 0.99
N ASN A 26 6.03 -2.01 2.17
CA ASN A 26 6.36 -2.87 3.32
C ASN A 26 5.61 -4.20 3.21
N GLU A 27 6.34 -5.25 2.96
CA GLU A 27 5.80 -6.59 2.77
C GLU A 27 6.22 -7.55 3.90
N ASN A 28 6.66 -7.00 5.04
CA ASN A 28 6.99 -7.78 6.23
C ASN A 28 5.74 -8.06 7.06
N PRO A 29 5.20 -9.30 7.07
CA PRO A 29 3.94 -9.60 7.76
C PRO A 29 3.99 -9.36 9.27
N GLU A 30 5.12 -9.62 9.90
CA GLU A 30 5.24 -9.46 11.36
C GLU A 30 5.23 -7.98 11.76
N GLU A 31 5.86 -7.13 10.99
CA GLU A 31 5.84 -5.69 11.21
C GLU A 31 4.45 -5.12 10.95
N VAL A 32 3.82 -5.47 9.83
CA VAL A 32 2.45 -5.04 9.51
C VAL A 32 1.47 -5.48 10.57
N ARG A 33 1.58 -6.69 11.10
CA ARG A 33 0.75 -7.17 12.20
C ARG A 33 0.87 -6.28 13.44
N LYS A 34 2.10 -5.89 13.82
CA LYS A 34 2.35 -5.01 14.98
C LYS A 34 1.82 -3.60 14.74
N LEU A 35 2.08 -3.02 13.58
CA LEU A 35 1.58 -1.70 13.21
C LEU A 35 0.05 -1.66 13.22
N THR A 36 -0.58 -2.64 12.59
CA THR A 36 -2.04 -2.76 12.53
C THR A 36 -2.68 -2.87 13.91
N LEU A 37 -2.07 -3.66 14.81
CA LEU A 37 -2.51 -3.74 16.21
C LEU A 37 -2.48 -2.36 16.87
N VAL A 38 -1.36 -1.67 16.80
CA VAL A 38 -1.18 -0.36 17.43
C VAL A 38 -2.14 0.68 16.85
N TYR A 39 -2.26 0.75 15.53
CA TYR A 39 -3.12 1.70 14.86
C TYR A 39 -4.61 1.43 15.12
N THR A 40 -5.02 0.16 15.21
CA THR A 40 -6.38 -0.21 15.58
C THR A 40 -6.71 0.28 17.01
N LEU A 41 -5.82 0.08 17.98
CA LEU A 41 -5.97 0.60 19.35
C LEU A 41 -5.94 2.12 19.41
N ALA A 42 -5.23 2.77 18.49
CA ALA A 42 -5.20 4.23 18.36
C ALA A 42 -6.45 4.81 17.69
N GLY A 43 -7.33 3.97 17.11
CA GLY A 43 -8.60 4.40 16.53
C GLY A 43 -8.53 4.66 15.01
N ALA A 44 -7.55 4.09 14.30
CA ALA A 44 -7.53 4.12 12.84
C ALA A 44 -8.80 3.48 12.27
N VAL A 45 -9.37 4.08 11.23
CA VAL A 45 -10.59 3.60 10.56
C VAL A 45 -10.25 2.83 9.29
N GLY A 46 -9.17 3.20 8.62
CA GLY A 46 -8.62 2.49 7.49
C GLY A 46 -7.15 2.14 7.72
N ILE A 47 -6.73 0.98 7.24
CA ILE A 47 -5.34 0.53 7.28
C ILE A 47 -4.95 0.11 5.88
N ASP A 48 -3.93 0.75 5.36
CA ASP A 48 -3.39 0.50 4.04
C ASP A 48 -2.17 -0.40 4.09
N VAL A 49 -2.16 -1.45 3.27
CA VAL A 49 -1.11 -2.46 3.24
C VAL A 49 -0.77 -2.86 1.80
N SER A 50 0.38 -3.49 1.60
CA SER A 50 0.78 -4.01 0.30
C SER A 50 -0.14 -5.15 -0.18
N ALA A 51 -0.28 -5.29 -1.49
CA ALA A 51 -1.12 -6.31 -2.12
C ALA A 51 -0.45 -7.70 -2.09
N LYS A 52 -0.34 -8.26 -0.87
CA LYS A 52 0.12 -9.63 -0.61
C LYS A 52 -0.80 -10.32 0.38
N VAL A 53 -1.14 -11.56 0.09
CA VAL A 53 -2.07 -12.36 0.91
C VAL A 53 -1.60 -12.47 2.35
N GLU A 54 -0.33 -12.81 2.55
CA GLU A 54 0.28 -12.97 3.87
C GLU A 54 0.31 -11.67 4.68
N VAL A 55 0.39 -10.52 4.00
CA VAL A 55 0.37 -9.19 4.63
C VAL A 55 -1.05 -8.82 5.04
N VAL A 56 -2.05 -9.10 4.20
CA VAL A 56 -3.47 -8.91 4.54
C VAL A 56 -3.86 -9.78 5.72
N GLU A 57 -3.48 -11.06 5.73
CA GLU A 57 -3.73 -11.96 6.84
C GLU A 57 -3.05 -11.50 8.14
N ALA A 58 -1.85 -10.95 8.04
CA ALA A 58 -1.13 -10.39 9.18
C ALA A 58 -1.85 -9.15 9.74
N ALA A 59 -2.35 -8.27 8.86
CA ALA A 59 -3.17 -7.13 9.27
C ALA A 59 -4.45 -7.57 9.98
N MET A 60 -5.16 -8.58 9.45
CA MET A 60 -6.34 -9.16 10.12
C MET A 60 -6.01 -9.64 11.53
N LYS A 61 -4.93 -10.42 11.69
CA LYS A 61 -4.45 -10.90 13.00
C LYS A 61 -4.09 -9.74 13.95
N GLY A 62 -3.55 -8.65 13.41
CA GLY A 62 -3.26 -7.43 14.17
C GLY A 62 -4.53 -6.76 14.70
N ILE A 63 -5.56 -6.63 13.87
CA ILE A 63 -6.88 -6.10 14.26
C ILE A 63 -7.50 -7.00 15.34
N ASP A 64 -7.56 -8.31 15.12
CA ASP A 64 -8.16 -9.25 16.07
C ASP A 64 -7.45 -9.18 17.43
N LYS A 65 -6.12 -9.09 17.43
CA LYS A 65 -5.33 -8.93 18.64
C LYS A 65 -5.60 -7.60 19.36
N ALA A 66 -5.86 -6.53 18.61
CA ALA A 66 -6.25 -5.24 19.19
C ALA A 66 -7.59 -5.35 19.94
N TYR A 67 -8.57 -6.06 19.39
CA TYR A 67 -9.84 -6.33 20.08
C TYR A 67 -9.66 -7.14 21.37
N GLU A 68 -8.80 -8.17 21.37
CA GLU A 68 -8.48 -8.92 22.58
C GLU A 68 -7.87 -8.04 23.68
N LEU A 69 -7.01 -7.09 23.30
CA LEU A 69 -6.30 -6.23 24.23
C LEU A 69 -7.11 -5.00 24.65
N SER A 70 -8.10 -4.59 23.87
CA SER A 70 -8.86 -3.35 24.08
C SER A 70 -9.51 -3.29 25.47
N GLY A 71 -10.09 -4.40 25.94
CA GLY A 71 -10.68 -4.50 27.27
C GLY A 71 -9.65 -4.37 28.40
N LEU A 72 -8.47 -4.97 28.24
CA LEU A 72 -7.38 -4.89 29.22
C LEU A 72 -6.79 -3.48 29.32
N LEU A 73 -6.79 -2.75 28.19
CA LEU A 73 -6.22 -1.40 28.09
C LEU A 73 -7.25 -0.29 28.34
N ASN A 74 -8.51 -0.63 28.64
CA ASN A 74 -9.63 0.32 28.73
C ASN A 74 -9.72 1.22 27.48
N LYS A 75 -9.51 0.65 26.30
CA LYS A 75 -9.62 1.32 25.00
C LYS A 75 -10.84 0.83 24.25
N GLU A 76 -11.71 1.74 23.85
CA GLU A 76 -12.85 1.44 22.99
C GLU A 76 -12.41 1.49 21.51
N ILE A 77 -12.66 0.42 20.77
CA ILE A 77 -12.52 0.38 19.31
C ILE A 77 -13.91 0.63 18.72
N LYS A 78 -14.17 1.86 18.32
CA LYS A 78 -15.49 2.29 17.81
C LYS A 78 -15.85 1.69 16.45
N THR A 79 -14.84 1.53 15.59
CA THR A 79 -15.00 1.00 14.23
C THR A 79 -13.90 -0.03 13.99
N ARG A 80 -14.29 -1.20 13.49
CA ARG A 80 -13.31 -2.16 13.00
C ARG A 80 -12.64 -1.58 11.75
N PRO A 81 -11.32 -1.40 11.73
CA PRO A 81 -10.64 -0.83 10.56
C PRO A 81 -10.97 -1.56 9.26
N PHE A 82 -11.07 -0.80 8.18
CA PHE A 82 -11.17 -1.33 6.83
C PHE A 82 -9.76 -1.60 6.30
N ILE A 83 -9.51 -2.80 5.79
CA ILE A 83 -8.23 -3.11 5.16
C ILE A 83 -8.29 -2.69 3.70
N ASN A 84 -7.40 -1.80 3.35
CA ASN A 84 -7.15 -1.33 2.00
C ASN A 84 -5.85 -1.95 1.48
N VAL A 85 -5.84 -2.48 0.27
CA VAL A 85 -4.62 -2.93 -0.38
C VAL A 85 -4.23 -1.97 -1.48
N SER A 86 -2.98 -1.54 -1.48
CA SER A 86 -2.45 -0.62 -2.48
C SER A 86 -1.64 -1.36 -3.53
N VAL A 87 -1.85 -0.97 -4.78
CA VAL A 87 -1.13 -1.46 -5.95
C VAL A 87 -0.55 -0.30 -6.74
N GLY A 88 0.67 -0.47 -7.23
CA GLY A 88 1.36 0.52 -8.04
C GLY A 88 1.45 0.12 -9.50
N LEU A 89 1.57 1.11 -10.38
CA LEU A 89 1.81 0.98 -11.80
C LEU A 89 3.31 0.99 -12.11
N LYS A 90 3.66 0.62 -13.35
CA LYS A 90 5.03 0.79 -13.85
C LYS A 90 5.41 2.26 -13.77
N GLY A 91 6.52 2.57 -13.08
CA GLY A 91 6.94 3.94 -12.80
C GLY A 91 6.67 4.42 -11.39
N ASP A 92 5.75 3.77 -10.67
CA ASP A 92 5.50 4.05 -9.26
C ASP A 92 6.72 3.62 -8.41
N PRO A 93 7.24 4.48 -7.53
CA PRO A 93 8.33 4.11 -6.61
C PRO A 93 8.04 2.88 -5.75
N HIS A 94 6.78 2.62 -5.39
CA HIS A 94 6.39 1.50 -4.54
C HIS A 94 6.59 0.11 -5.18
N VAL A 95 6.62 0.05 -6.51
CA VAL A 95 6.91 -1.20 -7.24
C VAL A 95 8.40 -1.36 -7.55
N HIS A 96 9.21 -0.37 -7.24
CA HIS A 96 10.67 -0.43 -7.42
C HIS A 96 11.32 -1.16 -6.25
N LYS A 97 12.21 -2.07 -6.58
CA LYS A 97 13.04 -2.78 -5.60
C LYS A 97 14.51 -2.60 -5.98
N ALA A 98 15.35 -2.39 -4.98
CA ALA A 98 16.79 -2.30 -5.20
C ALA A 98 17.40 -3.70 -5.39
N LYS A 99 18.47 -3.75 -6.14
CA LYS A 99 19.37 -4.92 -6.26
C LYS A 99 20.80 -4.44 -6.28
N ILE A 100 21.70 -5.15 -5.60
CA ILE A 100 23.12 -4.83 -5.59
C ILE A 100 23.81 -5.70 -6.63
N ASP A 101 24.51 -5.06 -7.55
CA ASP A 101 25.39 -5.69 -8.54
C ASP A 101 26.67 -6.13 -7.84
N ALA A 102 26.83 -7.42 -7.63
CA ALA A 102 27.96 -7.99 -6.88
C ALA A 102 29.31 -7.78 -7.61
N GLU A 103 29.31 -7.63 -8.95
CA GLU A 103 30.55 -7.39 -9.72
C GLU A 103 31.08 -5.97 -9.52
N LYS A 104 30.20 -5.00 -9.30
CA LYS A 104 30.56 -3.61 -9.03
C LYS A 104 30.70 -3.28 -7.55
N CYS A 105 30.15 -4.11 -6.67
CA CYS A 105 30.07 -3.83 -5.26
C CYS A 105 31.44 -3.99 -4.56
N SER A 106 31.93 -2.89 -3.99
CA SER A 106 33.18 -2.92 -3.19
C SER A 106 32.98 -3.39 -1.75
N ARG A 107 31.75 -3.71 -1.35
CA ARG A 107 31.36 -4.10 0.01
C ARG A 107 31.74 -3.05 1.09
N CYS A 108 31.68 -1.78 0.76
CA CYS A 108 32.07 -0.68 1.66
C CYS A 108 31.10 -0.40 2.82
N GLY A 109 29.90 -0.98 2.81
CA GLY A 109 28.90 -0.87 3.88
C GLY A 109 28.07 0.42 3.88
N LEU A 110 28.29 1.38 2.99
CA LEU A 110 27.56 2.66 3.00
C LEU A 110 26.05 2.46 2.81
N CYS A 111 25.64 1.55 1.93
CA CYS A 111 24.22 1.26 1.69
C CYS A 111 23.53 0.62 2.90
N LEU A 112 24.23 -0.17 3.69
CA LEU A 112 23.73 -0.74 4.96
C LEU A 112 23.41 0.37 5.97
N ASN A 113 24.31 1.32 6.13
CA ASN A 113 24.19 2.38 7.12
C ASN A 113 23.02 3.36 6.85
N VAL A 114 22.60 3.51 5.59
CA VAL A 114 21.53 4.44 5.20
C VAL A 114 20.17 3.76 5.02
N CYS A 115 20.13 2.43 5.12
CA CYS A 115 18.89 1.68 4.93
C CYS A 115 18.07 1.66 6.23
N GLU A 116 17.13 2.60 6.36
CA GLU A 116 16.22 2.70 7.53
C GLU A 116 15.27 1.50 7.68
N GLN A 117 15.18 0.64 6.65
CA GLN A 117 14.33 -0.54 6.65
C GLN A 117 15.09 -1.84 6.96
N ASP A 118 16.39 -1.75 7.24
CA ASP A 118 17.26 -2.91 7.39
C ASP A 118 17.08 -3.94 6.27
N ALA A 119 16.85 -3.43 5.04
CA ALA A 119 16.53 -4.26 3.87
C ALA A 119 17.77 -4.80 3.16
N ILE A 120 18.99 -4.50 3.63
CA ILE A 120 20.22 -5.01 3.04
C ILE A 120 20.94 -5.82 4.12
N ASP A 121 21.22 -7.09 3.84
CA ASP A 121 21.90 -7.98 4.75
C ASP A 121 23.44 -7.80 4.72
N GLU A 122 24.14 -8.47 5.64
CA GLU A 122 25.61 -8.40 5.78
C GLU A 122 26.35 -8.95 4.54
N ASP A 123 25.68 -9.78 3.73
CA ASP A 123 26.19 -10.31 2.48
C ASP A 123 25.89 -9.40 1.28
N PHE A 124 25.29 -8.23 1.53
CA PHE A 124 24.87 -7.24 0.53
C PHE A 124 23.75 -7.71 -0.38
N ASN A 125 22.90 -8.66 0.07
CA ASN A 125 21.66 -8.99 -0.63
C ASN A 125 20.56 -8.05 -0.15
N VAL A 126 19.67 -7.69 -1.09
CA VAL A 126 18.48 -6.92 -0.76
C VAL A 126 17.34 -7.88 -0.40
N VAL A 127 16.76 -7.69 0.77
CA VAL A 127 15.60 -8.43 1.26
C VAL A 127 14.35 -7.74 0.71
N ASP A 128 13.78 -8.28 -0.35
CA ASP A 128 12.68 -7.67 -1.11
C ASP A 128 11.48 -7.20 -0.27
N ASN A 129 11.08 -8.01 0.71
CA ASN A 129 9.93 -7.71 1.55
C ASN A 129 10.16 -6.57 2.57
N ARG A 130 11.40 -6.11 2.72
CA ARG A 130 11.76 -4.93 3.52
C ARG A 130 12.08 -3.72 2.63
N CYS A 131 12.52 -3.94 1.40
CA CYS A 131 12.89 -2.85 0.48
C CYS A 131 11.65 -2.07 0.05
N ILE A 132 11.64 -0.76 0.32
CA ILE A 132 10.56 0.16 -0.08
C ILE A 132 10.91 1.02 -1.31
N GLY A 133 12.04 0.76 -1.97
CA GLY A 133 12.44 1.48 -3.19
C GLY A 133 12.85 2.95 -2.99
N CYS A 134 13.17 3.39 -1.77
CA CYS A 134 13.39 4.80 -1.43
C CYS A 134 14.62 5.47 -2.07
N GLY A 135 15.55 4.70 -2.66
CA GLY A 135 16.72 5.24 -3.37
C GLY A 135 17.96 5.55 -2.52
N LYS A 136 17.85 5.70 -1.19
CA LYS A 136 18.96 6.12 -0.31
C LYS A 136 20.24 5.29 -0.47
N CYS A 137 20.12 3.98 -0.71
CA CYS A 137 21.27 3.10 -0.92
C CYS A 137 22.01 3.39 -2.24
N ALA A 138 21.29 3.81 -3.29
CA ALA A 138 21.91 4.21 -4.55
C ALA A 138 22.61 5.56 -4.43
N GLU A 139 21.98 6.54 -3.76
CA GLU A 139 22.58 7.85 -3.50
C GLU A 139 23.87 7.74 -2.69
N ALA A 140 23.92 6.81 -1.74
CA ALA A 140 25.12 6.57 -0.91
C ALA A 140 26.20 5.76 -1.65
N CYS A 141 25.87 5.08 -2.75
CA CYS A 141 26.79 4.21 -3.47
C CYS A 141 27.75 4.99 -4.36
N LYS A 142 29.05 4.88 -4.08
CA LYS A 142 30.11 5.53 -4.89
C LYS A 142 30.55 4.71 -6.10
N PHE A 143 30.00 3.53 -6.29
CA PHE A 143 30.44 2.54 -7.29
C PHE A 143 29.34 2.20 -8.30
N ASP A 144 28.21 2.91 -8.25
CA ASP A 144 27.04 2.65 -9.12
C ASP A 144 26.65 1.16 -9.13
N SER A 145 26.79 0.49 -7.98
CA SER A 145 26.47 -0.92 -7.84
C SER A 145 25.01 -1.19 -7.45
N VAL A 146 24.24 -0.15 -7.10
CA VAL A 146 22.83 -0.31 -6.78
C VAL A 146 22.00 -0.02 -8.03
N ILE A 147 21.25 -1.03 -8.45
CA ILE A 147 20.31 -0.94 -9.58
C ILE A 147 18.90 -1.15 -9.06
N PHE A 148 17.90 -0.68 -9.82
CA PHE A 148 16.49 -0.90 -9.49
C PHE A 148 15.81 -1.72 -10.56
N TYR A 149 14.83 -2.52 -10.14
CA TYR A 149 13.92 -3.22 -11.03
C TYR A 149 12.49 -2.97 -10.62
N THR A 150 11.57 -3.03 -11.59
CA THR A 150 10.14 -2.88 -11.35
C THR A 150 9.53 -4.25 -11.15
N ARG A 151 8.86 -4.45 -10.01
CA ARG A 151 8.11 -5.66 -9.72
C ARG A 151 6.62 -5.41 -9.93
N LEU A 152 6.15 -5.69 -11.15
CA LEU A 152 4.73 -5.65 -11.46
C LEU A 152 4.03 -6.91 -10.94
N ILE A 153 2.78 -6.75 -10.54
CA ILE A 153 1.89 -7.83 -10.12
C ILE A 153 0.74 -7.97 -11.11
N ASP A 154 0.25 -9.18 -11.29
CA ASP A 154 -0.99 -9.41 -12.03
C ASP A 154 -2.17 -9.16 -11.09
N PHE A 155 -2.92 -8.08 -11.36
CA PHE A 155 -4.08 -7.69 -10.56
C PHE A 155 -5.17 -8.74 -10.57
N ASN A 156 -5.38 -9.44 -11.70
CA ASN A 156 -6.39 -10.49 -11.80
C ASN A 156 -6.03 -11.74 -10.97
N ASP A 157 -4.75 -11.96 -10.70
CA ASP A 157 -4.30 -13.06 -9.86
C ASP A 157 -4.27 -12.70 -8.37
N ILE A 158 -3.65 -11.56 -8.01
CA ILE A 158 -3.36 -11.25 -6.60
C ILE A 158 -4.54 -10.62 -5.87
N LEU A 159 -5.28 -9.70 -6.52
CA LEU A 159 -6.32 -8.93 -5.82
C LEU A 159 -7.50 -9.79 -5.35
N PRO A 160 -8.01 -10.78 -6.13
CA PRO A 160 -9.05 -11.68 -5.63
C PRO A 160 -8.59 -12.48 -4.39
N LYS A 161 -7.31 -12.85 -4.32
CA LYS A 161 -6.74 -13.56 -3.18
C LYS A 161 -6.66 -12.64 -1.95
N CYS A 162 -6.26 -11.38 -2.12
CA CYS A 162 -6.24 -10.38 -1.05
C CYS A 162 -7.65 -10.08 -0.52
N LEU A 163 -8.64 -9.91 -1.41
CA LEU A 163 -10.05 -9.73 -1.03
C LEU A 163 -10.57 -10.93 -0.25
N LYS A 164 -10.24 -12.16 -0.67
CA LYS A 164 -10.60 -13.38 0.06
C LYS A 164 -9.91 -13.47 1.43
N ALA A 165 -8.69 -12.93 1.57
CA ALA A 165 -7.94 -12.89 2.82
C ALA A 165 -8.47 -11.84 3.81
N GLY A 166 -9.33 -10.91 3.37
CA GLY A 166 -9.97 -9.93 4.23
C GLY A 166 -9.73 -8.47 3.84
N ALA A 167 -9.07 -8.19 2.72
CA ALA A 167 -9.05 -6.84 2.17
C ALA A 167 -10.48 -6.43 1.73
N GLU A 168 -10.82 -5.16 1.95
CA GLU A 168 -12.17 -4.64 1.66
C GLU A 168 -12.15 -3.60 0.55
N ASN A 169 -11.07 -2.83 0.45
CA ASN A 169 -10.90 -1.78 -0.56
C ASN A 169 -9.58 -1.99 -1.31
N ILE A 170 -9.49 -1.44 -2.50
CA ILE A 170 -8.26 -1.43 -3.30
C ILE A 170 -7.95 0.02 -3.68
N GLU A 171 -6.67 0.37 -3.58
CA GLU A 171 -6.13 1.67 -3.98
C GLU A 171 -5.14 1.51 -5.12
N LEU A 172 -5.37 2.24 -6.20
CA LEU A 172 -4.44 2.33 -7.31
C LEU A 172 -3.55 3.56 -7.12
N HIS A 173 -2.24 3.36 -7.07
CA HIS A 173 -1.27 4.44 -7.10
C HIS A 173 -1.06 4.87 -8.56
N ALA A 174 -1.72 5.97 -8.95
CA ALA A 174 -1.70 6.53 -10.28
C ALA A 174 -0.88 7.84 -10.31
N ILE A 175 0.36 7.77 -9.83
CA ILE A 175 1.28 8.91 -9.74
C ILE A 175 2.12 9.12 -11.00
N ILE A 176 1.73 8.49 -12.09
CA ILE A 176 2.40 8.57 -13.40
C ILE A 176 1.55 9.37 -14.38
N ASP A 177 2.20 10.10 -15.26
CA ASP A 177 1.57 10.89 -16.33
C ASP A 177 1.31 10.03 -17.58
N ASP A 178 0.53 8.95 -17.42
CA ASP A 178 0.18 8.01 -18.49
C ASP A 178 -1.25 7.47 -18.29
N ASP A 179 -2.23 8.21 -18.80
CA ASP A 179 -3.65 7.85 -18.73
C ASP A 179 -3.95 6.52 -19.45
N ASP A 180 -3.18 6.17 -20.49
CA ASP A 180 -3.41 4.96 -21.27
C ASP A 180 -3.12 3.68 -20.45
N SER A 181 -2.20 3.75 -19.50
CA SER A 181 -1.93 2.64 -18.58
C SER A 181 -2.82 2.66 -17.34
N VAL A 182 -3.17 3.84 -16.83
CA VAL A 182 -3.97 4.00 -15.60
C VAL A 182 -5.41 3.49 -15.76
N MET A 183 -6.08 3.87 -16.84
CA MET A 183 -7.51 3.58 -17.02
C MET A 183 -7.85 2.10 -17.24
N PRO A 184 -7.09 1.30 -18.00
CA PRO A 184 -7.28 -0.14 -18.06
C PRO A 184 -7.20 -0.82 -16.70
N ASP A 185 -6.18 -0.48 -15.91
CA ASP A 185 -5.97 -1.06 -14.58
C ASP A 185 -7.06 -0.64 -13.59
N TRP A 186 -7.52 0.63 -13.67
CA TRP A 186 -8.69 1.07 -12.89
C TRP A 186 -9.95 0.23 -13.17
N ARG A 187 -10.22 -0.08 -14.45
CA ARG A 187 -11.40 -0.92 -14.81
C ARG A 187 -11.30 -2.34 -14.27
N VAL A 188 -10.09 -2.92 -14.25
CA VAL A 188 -9.86 -4.23 -13.64
C VAL A 188 -10.19 -4.17 -12.14
N ILE A 189 -9.65 -3.18 -11.43
CA ILE A 189 -9.87 -2.99 -9.98
C ILE A 189 -11.35 -2.74 -9.70
N ASP A 190 -12.01 -1.86 -10.43
CA ASP A 190 -13.43 -1.56 -10.29
C ASP A 190 -14.32 -2.80 -10.47
N GLY A 191 -13.98 -3.64 -11.46
CA GLY A 191 -14.66 -4.91 -11.71
C GLY A 191 -14.52 -5.92 -10.58
N LEU A 192 -13.39 -5.91 -9.86
CA LEU A 192 -13.13 -6.80 -8.74
C LEU A 192 -13.82 -6.35 -7.45
N VAL A 193 -13.98 -5.04 -7.24
CA VAL A 193 -14.51 -4.44 -6.00
C VAL A 193 -15.90 -3.86 -6.23
N GLN A 194 -16.87 -4.67 -6.65
CA GLN A 194 -18.22 -4.19 -7.00
C GLN A 194 -19.04 -3.71 -5.80
N ASN A 195 -18.77 -4.22 -4.61
CA ASN A 195 -19.58 -3.97 -3.41
C ASN A 195 -18.83 -3.16 -2.34
N ASN A 196 -17.75 -2.48 -2.72
CA ASN A 196 -16.98 -1.65 -1.80
C ASN A 196 -16.39 -0.45 -2.54
N PHE A 197 -15.54 0.31 -1.85
CA PHE A 197 -14.89 1.49 -2.42
C PHE A 197 -13.60 1.11 -3.16
N VAL A 198 -13.29 1.90 -4.17
CA VAL A 198 -12.02 1.90 -4.89
C VAL A 198 -11.39 3.27 -4.73
N SER A 199 -10.11 3.34 -4.43
CA SER A 199 -9.40 4.59 -4.25
C SER A 199 -8.28 4.76 -5.25
N MET A 200 -8.00 6.02 -5.59
CA MET A 200 -6.90 6.41 -6.44
C MET A 200 -5.99 7.37 -5.69
N CYS A 201 -4.73 7.00 -5.54
CA CYS A 201 -3.70 7.87 -5.00
C CYS A 201 -3.10 8.69 -6.15
N LEU A 202 -3.20 10.01 -6.04
CA LEU A 202 -2.67 10.99 -6.99
C LEU A 202 -1.65 11.88 -6.28
N ASP A 203 -0.57 12.24 -6.98
CA ASP A 203 0.48 13.09 -6.43
C ASP A 203 0.57 14.41 -7.21
N ARG A 204 0.03 15.48 -6.63
CA ARG A 204 0.01 16.79 -7.23
C ARG A 204 1.40 17.37 -7.56
N PRO A 205 2.45 17.18 -6.74
CA PRO A 205 3.80 17.60 -7.12
C PRO A 205 4.33 17.00 -8.42
N GLN A 206 3.84 15.83 -8.82
CA GLN A 206 4.30 15.10 -10.01
C GLN A 206 3.34 15.27 -11.20
N LEU A 207 2.06 15.55 -10.95
CA LEU A 207 1.01 15.58 -11.97
C LEU A 207 0.48 16.99 -12.17
N SER A 208 0.21 17.39 -13.42
CA SER A 208 -0.41 18.66 -13.71
C SER A 208 -1.87 18.71 -13.25
N ASP A 209 -2.40 19.91 -12.97
CA ASP A 209 -3.80 20.10 -12.58
C ASP A 209 -4.77 19.59 -13.67
N ASN A 210 -4.41 19.70 -14.96
CA ASN A 210 -5.21 19.17 -16.05
C ASN A 210 -5.25 17.64 -16.04
N HIS A 211 -4.10 16.98 -15.84
CA HIS A 211 -4.02 15.53 -15.74
C HIS A 211 -4.83 15.03 -14.55
N LEU A 212 -4.64 15.62 -13.36
CA LEU A 212 -5.42 15.28 -12.16
C LEU A 212 -6.92 15.38 -12.42
N THR A 213 -7.37 16.49 -13.02
CA THR A 213 -8.79 16.71 -13.34
C THR A 213 -9.32 15.65 -14.30
N ASN A 214 -8.56 15.30 -15.32
CA ASN A 214 -8.94 14.27 -16.29
C ASN A 214 -9.05 12.88 -15.64
N CYS A 215 -8.05 12.48 -14.85
CA CYS A 215 -8.06 11.23 -14.10
C CYS A 215 -9.27 11.14 -13.16
N ILE A 216 -9.50 12.17 -12.33
CA ILE A 216 -10.62 12.22 -11.37
C ILE A 216 -11.95 12.07 -12.11
N ASN A 217 -12.16 12.83 -13.19
CA ASN A 217 -13.38 12.75 -13.98
C ASN A 217 -13.57 11.38 -14.64
N ALA A 218 -12.48 10.77 -15.13
CA ALA A 218 -12.55 9.47 -15.79
C ALA A 218 -12.89 8.35 -14.81
N VAL A 219 -12.24 8.29 -13.65
CA VAL A 219 -12.53 7.26 -12.63
C VAL A 219 -13.91 7.43 -12.01
N TYR A 220 -14.35 8.69 -11.83
CA TYR A 220 -15.70 8.95 -11.33
C TYR A 220 -16.80 8.50 -12.30
N LYS A 221 -16.56 8.61 -13.61
CA LYS A 221 -17.49 8.07 -14.65
C LYS A 221 -17.58 6.54 -14.62
N ILE A 222 -16.51 5.85 -14.19
CA ILE A 222 -16.48 4.38 -14.12
C ILE A 222 -17.10 3.89 -12.81
N SER A 223 -16.62 4.39 -11.67
CA SER A 223 -16.91 3.85 -10.33
C SER A 223 -17.95 4.68 -9.55
N GLY A 224 -18.28 5.90 -10.02
CA GLY A 224 -19.28 6.77 -9.40
C GLY A 224 -19.00 7.07 -7.94
N GLU A 225 -20.04 6.96 -7.10
CA GLU A 225 -19.96 7.22 -5.65
C GLU A 225 -19.06 6.22 -4.86
N ARG A 226 -18.54 5.19 -5.50
CA ARG A 226 -17.58 4.26 -4.89
C ARG A 226 -16.12 4.77 -4.98
N THR A 227 -15.90 5.86 -5.70
CA THR A 227 -14.57 6.46 -5.89
C THR A 227 -14.14 7.24 -4.65
N ILE A 228 -12.92 6.99 -4.18
CA ILE A 228 -12.18 7.80 -3.19
C ILE A 228 -10.93 8.36 -3.89
N ILE A 229 -10.61 9.63 -3.66
CA ILE A 229 -9.41 10.29 -4.17
C ILE A 229 -8.58 10.77 -2.97
#